data_daee032c182e279cfd3069f526806e73
#
_entry.id   daee032c182e279cfd3069f526806e73
#
_cell.length_a   1.000
_cell.length_b   1.000
_cell.length_c   1.000
_cell.angle_alpha   90.00
_cell.angle_beta   90.00
_cell.angle_gamma   90.00
#
_symmetry.space_group_name_H-M   'P 1'
#
loop_
_entity.id
_entity.type
_entity.pdbx_description
1 polymer ?
#
loop_
_entity_poly.entity_id
_entity_poly.type
_entity_poly.pdbx_seq_one_letter_code
_entity_poly.pdbx_strand_id
1 'polypeptide(L)'
;MTGCSVTDFYHPGTDSRADNLWQVGENFLLKVTANKAGLIQHNKISRALTNAGFHAALPVPTIRGEDYLTEGQLYFCMTKKLPGDTIASHTLYSSGEIAFELGVGIGRLDSLLQIYGEELVLNEPNLPEILQTYAIPASKSLLSLPEQFYDNLVSQSVILYPKLPRQLIHRDPSPDNILWQGKTVTGFLDFELSEKNIRIFDPCYAATAVLSDSFMNSEYDRETWPSLLHKIIAGYDSIVALSLEEKQAIPYVIFAIQLVCISFFSRFEKHKRLADINADMLTWLIKNQARISII
;
A
#
# COMPACT_ATOMS: atom_id res chain seq x y z
N MET A 1 31.97 2.15 -15.83
CA MET A 1 31.36 3.11 -14.88
C MET A 1 30.75 4.20 -15.74
N THR A 2 29.43 4.35 -15.69
CA THR A 2 28.81 5.51 -16.31
C THR A 2 29.20 6.69 -15.45
N GLY A 3 29.82 7.73 -16.04
CA GLY A 3 30.28 8.93 -15.34
C GLY A 3 29.15 9.85 -14.83
N CYS A 4 28.05 9.25 -14.36
CA CYS A 4 26.92 9.97 -13.77
C CYS A 4 27.23 10.27 -12.31
N SER A 5 27.20 11.54 -11.93
CA SER A 5 27.23 11.96 -10.52
C SER A 5 25.89 11.66 -9.87
N VAL A 6 25.91 11.22 -8.62
CA VAL A 6 24.74 11.23 -7.74
C VAL A 6 24.40 12.69 -7.49
N THR A 7 23.24 13.14 -7.90
CA THR A 7 22.91 14.57 -7.92
C THR A 7 22.11 15.01 -6.71
N ASP A 8 21.28 14.13 -6.11
CA ASP A 8 20.53 14.47 -4.90
C ASP A 8 19.76 13.25 -4.34
N PHE A 9 19.23 13.35 -3.10
CA PHE A 9 18.21 12.45 -2.61
C PHE A 9 16.94 12.60 -3.45
N TYR A 10 16.41 11.51 -3.95
CA TYR A 10 15.13 11.53 -4.65
C TYR A 10 13.99 11.55 -3.66
N HIS A 11 13.24 12.64 -3.63
CA HIS A 11 12.01 12.78 -2.85
C HIS A 11 10.81 12.79 -3.80
N PRO A 12 10.14 11.66 -4.03
CA PRO A 12 8.84 11.65 -4.68
C PRO A 12 7.80 12.08 -3.65
N GLY A 13 7.50 13.37 -3.56
CA GLY A 13 6.60 13.89 -2.54
C GLY A 13 7.30 14.35 -1.25
N THR A 14 6.57 15.01 -0.39
CA THR A 14 7.09 15.76 0.77
C THR A 14 7.35 14.92 2.03
N ASP A 15 7.44 13.58 1.96
CA ASP A 15 7.60 12.77 3.15
C ASP A 15 8.92 11.98 3.17
N SER A 16 9.52 11.95 4.35
CA SER A 16 10.84 11.47 4.73
C SER A 16 11.10 9.95 4.61
N ARG A 17 10.33 9.23 3.80
CA ARG A 17 10.49 7.76 3.62
C ARG A 17 11.64 7.36 2.70
N ALA A 18 12.23 8.31 1.99
CA ALA A 18 13.19 8.06 0.94
C ALA A 18 14.65 8.22 1.33
N ASP A 19 15.00 8.07 2.61
CA ASP A 19 16.41 8.14 3.08
C ASP A 19 17.33 7.11 2.43
N ASN A 20 16.79 6.22 1.60
CA ASN A 20 17.50 5.13 0.93
C ASN A 20 17.37 5.14 -0.60
N LEU A 21 16.84 6.22 -1.19
CA LEU A 21 16.64 6.35 -2.63
C LEU A 21 17.33 7.62 -3.17
N TRP A 22 18.22 7.47 -4.15
CA TRP A 22 18.96 8.57 -4.76
C TRP A 22 18.71 8.65 -6.25
N GLN A 23 18.61 9.86 -6.77
CA GLN A 23 18.59 10.09 -8.20
C GLN A 23 20.02 10.04 -8.76
N VAL A 24 20.22 9.29 -9.85
CA VAL A 24 21.49 9.15 -10.56
C VAL A 24 21.33 9.66 -11.99
N GLY A 25 21.81 10.87 -12.24
CA GLY A 25 21.51 11.60 -13.47
C GLY A 25 20.01 11.84 -13.61
N GLU A 26 19.52 11.97 -14.84
CA GLU A 26 18.10 12.28 -15.10
C GLU A 26 17.19 11.04 -15.14
N ASN A 27 17.76 9.87 -15.45
CA ASN A 27 17.00 8.70 -15.88
C ASN A 27 17.07 7.49 -14.94
N PHE A 28 17.82 7.57 -13.85
CA PHE A 28 18.04 6.43 -12.98
C PHE A 28 17.79 6.76 -11.52
N LEU A 29 17.38 5.73 -10.78
CA LEU A 29 17.23 5.75 -9.33
C LEU A 29 18.11 4.66 -8.73
N LEU A 30 18.82 4.98 -7.65
CA LEU A 30 19.61 4.04 -6.88
C LEU A 30 18.94 3.82 -5.51
N LYS A 31 18.47 2.60 -5.26
CA LYS A 31 17.96 2.17 -3.96
C LYS A 31 19.06 1.47 -3.18
N VAL A 32 19.22 1.84 -1.92
CA VAL A 32 20.13 1.16 -0.97
C VAL A 32 19.29 0.56 0.15
N THR A 33 19.41 -0.74 0.36
CA THR A 33 18.61 -1.44 1.38
C THR A 33 19.41 -2.52 2.10
N ALA A 34 19.07 -2.80 3.35
CA ALA A 34 19.52 -4.00 4.07
C ALA A 34 18.53 -5.18 3.89
N ASN A 35 17.35 -4.93 3.30
CA ASN A 35 16.31 -5.94 3.07
C ASN A 35 16.54 -6.69 1.75
N LYS A 36 17.45 -7.67 1.76
CA LYS A 36 17.74 -8.51 0.58
C LYS A 36 16.50 -9.24 0.06
N ALA A 37 15.71 -9.80 0.96
CA ALA A 37 14.54 -10.60 0.59
C ALA A 37 13.49 -9.75 -0.14
N GLY A 38 13.18 -8.57 0.41
CA GLY A 38 12.26 -7.61 -0.22
C GLY A 38 12.77 -7.13 -1.57
N LEU A 39 14.08 -6.83 -1.71
CA LEU A 39 14.67 -6.42 -2.98
C LEU A 39 14.55 -7.51 -4.05
N ILE A 40 14.83 -8.77 -3.71
CA ILE A 40 14.69 -9.90 -4.63
C ILE A 40 13.24 -10.08 -5.04
N GLN A 41 12.30 -9.97 -4.09
CA GLN A 41 10.86 -10.07 -4.36
C GLN A 41 10.41 -8.95 -5.29
N HIS A 42 10.77 -7.69 -4.99
CA HIS A 42 10.50 -6.54 -5.85
C HIS A 42 10.97 -6.79 -7.29
N ASN A 43 12.22 -7.23 -7.48
CA ASN A 43 12.76 -7.46 -8.80
C ASN A 43 12.02 -8.58 -9.56
N LYS A 44 11.63 -9.66 -8.88
CA LYS A 44 10.85 -10.76 -9.48
C LYS A 44 9.47 -10.29 -9.93
N ILE A 45 8.74 -9.59 -9.07
CA ILE A 45 7.41 -9.06 -9.38
C ILE A 45 7.51 -8.05 -10.52
N SER A 46 8.45 -7.11 -10.47
CA SER A 46 8.67 -6.12 -11.52
C SER A 46 8.94 -6.75 -12.89
N ARG A 47 9.70 -7.85 -12.94
CA ARG A 47 9.93 -8.60 -14.20
C ARG A 47 8.65 -9.24 -14.71
N ALA A 48 7.89 -9.90 -13.84
CA ALA A 48 6.64 -10.55 -14.21
C ALA A 48 5.64 -9.52 -14.78
N LEU A 49 5.46 -8.40 -14.11
CA LEU A 49 4.59 -7.31 -14.55
C LEU A 49 5.04 -6.70 -15.88
N THR A 50 6.35 -6.46 -16.04
CA THR A 50 6.88 -5.91 -17.30
C THR A 50 6.68 -6.87 -18.47
N ASN A 51 6.87 -8.17 -18.26
CA ASN A 51 6.59 -9.19 -19.28
C ASN A 51 5.10 -9.25 -19.66
N ALA A 52 4.22 -8.85 -18.74
CA ALA A 52 2.77 -8.72 -18.99
C ALA A 52 2.39 -7.38 -19.66
N GLY A 53 3.36 -6.52 -19.98
CA GLY A 53 3.13 -5.21 -20.57
C GLY A 53 2.74 -4.12 -19.56
N PHE A 54 2.91 -4.38 -18.25
CA PHE A 54 2.66 -3.41 -17.20
C PHE A 54 3.96 -2.70 -16.79
N HIS A 55 3.91 -1.38 -16.58
CA HIS A 55 5.10 -0.62 -16.23
C HIS A 55 5.53 -0.87 -14.77
N ALA A 56 6.68 -1.51 -14.60
CA ALA A 56 7.33 -1.71 -13.32
C ALA A 56 8.85 -1.44 -13.42
N ALA A 57 9.45 -0.98 -12.33
CA ALA A 57 10.85 -0.58 -12.30
C ALA A 57 11.78 -1.80 -12.34
N LEU A 58 12.41 -2.04 -13.50
CA LEU A 58 13.38 -3.13 -13.66
C LEU A 58 14.77 -2.72 -13.19
N PRO A 59 15.52 -3.63 -12.54
CA PRO A 59 16.92 -3.39 -12.22
C PRO A 59 17.77 -3.25 -13.49
N VAL A 60 18.69 -2.31 -13.45
CA VAL A 60 19.75 -2.18 -14.45
C VAL A 60 20.85 -3.17 -14.07
N PRO A 61 21.16 -4.16 -14.92
CA PRO A 61 22.14 -5.16 -14.57
C PRO A 61 23.52 -4.56 -14.32
N THR A 62 24.21 -5.10 -13.33
CA THR A 62 25.62 -4.80 -13.09
C THR A 62 26.48 -5.26 -14.28
N ILE A 63 27.76 -4.91 -14.29
CA ILE A 63 28.71 -5.41 -15.30
C ILE A 63 28.90 -6.95 -15.24
N ARG A 64 28.45 -7.60 -14.16
CA ARG A 64 28.45 -9.06 -13.99
C ARG A 64 27.09 -9.69 -14.33
N GLY A 65 26.12 -8.89 -14.75
CA GLY A 65 24.76 -9.36 -15.06
C GLY A 65 23.87 -9.56 -13.85
N GLU A 66 24.27 -9.11 -12.65
CA GLU A 66 23.50 -9.22 -11.41
C GLU A 66 22.52 -8.04 -11.28
N ASP A 67 21.41 -8.24 -10.57
CA ASP A 67 20.37 -7.20 -10.37
C ASP A 67 20.77 -6.13 -9.33
N TYR A 68 21.75 -6.40 -8.50
CA TYR A 68 22.23 -5.49 -7.44
C TYR A 68 23.70 -5.75 -7.11
N LEU A 69 24.34 -4.76 -6.50
CA LEU A 69 25.65 -4.89 -5.87
C LEU A 69 25.48 -5.15 -4.37
N THR A 70 26.43 -5.86 -3.77
CA THR A 70 26.50 -6.09 -2.32
C THR A 70 27.76 -5.46 -1.75
N GLU A 71 27.60 -4.65 -0.71
CA GLU A 71 28.71 -4.08 0.07
C GLU A 71 28.38 -4.22 1.56
N GLY A 72 29.10 -5.09 2.26
CA GLY A 72 28.80 -5.45 3.65
C GLY A 72 27.40 -6.05 3.79
N GLN A 73 26.53 -5.39 4.55
CA GLN A 73 25.13 -5.78 4.75
C GLN A 73 24.14 -4.97 3.87
N LEU A 74 24.66 -4.14 2.98
CA LEU A 74 23.83 -3.29 2.11
C LEU A 74 23.79 -3.82 0.69
N TYR A 75 22.63 -3.62 0.05
CA TYR A 75 22.34 -3.99 -1.32
C TYR A 75 22.01 -2.72 -2.10
N PHE A 76 22.66 -2.55 -3.26
CA PHE A 76 22.58 -1.38 -4.11
C PHE A 76 21.93 -1.78 -5.43
N CYS A 77 20.70 -1.35 -5.67
CA CYS A 77 19.96 -1.65 -6.88
C CYS A 77 19.67 -0.38 -7.65
N MET A 78 20.10 -0.32 -8.90
CA MET A 78 19.79 0.78 -9.79
C MET A 78 18.63 0.39 -10.72
N THR A 79 17.63 1.28 -10.85
CA THR A 79 16.51 1.10 -11.78
C THR A 79 16.40 2.29 -12.72
N LYS A 80 15.74 2.10 -13.87
CA LYS A 80 15.33 3.24 -14.69
C LYS A 80 14.14 3.93 -14.02
N LYS A 81 14.17 5.27 -14.04
CA LYS A 81 13.01 6.07 -13.63
C LYS A 81 11.85 5.77 -14.58
N LEU A 82 10.70 5.40 -14.04
CA LEU A 82 9.50 5.18 -14.82
C LEU A 82 8.87 6.52 -15.23
N PRO A 83 8.18 6.57 -16.38
CA PRO A 83 7.41 7.75 -16.77
C PRO A 83 6.16 7.89 -15.88
N GLY A 84 5.78 9.14 -15.63
CA GLY A 84 4.64 9.49 -14.77
C GLY A 84 5.08 10.13 -13.47
N ASP A 85 4.12 10.75 -12.80
CA ASP A 85 4.32 11.46 -11.54
C ASP A 85 3.37 10.89 -10.47
N THR A 86 3.76 10.98 -9.21
CA THR A 86 2.84 10.76 -8.08
C THR A 86 1.89 11.94 -7.97
N ILE A 87 0.69 11.71 -7.50
CA ILE A 87 -0.27 12.79 -7.25
C ILE A 87 -0.50 12.98 -5.75
N ALA A 88 -0.64 14.21 -5.34
CA ALA A 88 -0.97 14.51 -3.96
C ALA A 88 -2.43 14.13 -3.65
N SER A 89 -2.69 13.71 -2.42
CA SER A 89 -4.02 13.25 -1.97
C SER A 89 -5.14 14.27 -2.21
N HIS A 90 -4.85 15.58 -2.17
CA HIS A 90 -5.88 16.60 -2.46
C HIS A 90 -6.50 16.45 -3.84
N THR A 91 -5.75 15.93 -4.83
CA THR A 91 -6.25 15.67 -6.18
C THR A 91 -7.33 14.57 -6.15
N LEU A 92 -7.15 13.54 -5.31
CA LEU A 92 -8.13 12.48 -5.10
C LEU A 92 -9.40 13.00 -4.43
N TYR A 93 -9.27 13.89 -3.45
CA TYR A 93 -10.42 14.54 -2.79
C TYR A 93 -11.20 15.45 -3.74
N SER A 94 -10.52 16.10 -4.67
CA SER A 94 -11.14 17.08 -5.59
C SER A 94 -11.86 16.44 -6.78
N SER A 95 -11.62 15.14 -7.08
CA SER A 95 -12.15 14.48 -8.28
C SER A 95 -12.56 13.04 -8.04
N GLY A 96 -13.87 12.78 -8.05
CA GLY A 96 -14.41 11.43 -8.01
C GLY A 96 -14.01 10.56 -9.21
N GLU A 97 -13.64 11.14 -10.34
CA GLU A 97 -13.11 10.44 -11.52
C GLU A 97 -11.70 9.89 -11.23
N ILE A 98 -10.83 10.68 -10.61
CA ILE A 98 -9.48 10.25 -10.24
C ILE A 98 -9.53 9.19 -9.14
N ALA A 99 -10.42 9.33 -8.16
CA ALA A 99 -10.64 8.31 -7.13
C ALA A 99 -11.14 6.97 -7.74
N PHE A 100 -12.03 7.03 -8.72
CA PHE A 100 -12.48 5.85 -9.46
C PHE A 100 -11.34 5.21 -10.25
N GLU A 101 -10.54 6.01 -10.98
CA GLU A 101 -9.38 5.52 -11.73
C GLU A 101 -8.30 4.90 -10.83
N LEU A 102 -8.12 5.40 -9.60
CA LEU A 102 -7.25 4.74 -8.61
C LEU A 102 -7.71 3.30 -8.37
N GLY A 103 -9.00 3.09 -8.15
CA GLY A 103 -9.57 1.75 -7.99
C GLY A 103 -9.37 0.88 -9.24
N VAL A 104 -9.59 1.44 -10.44
CA VAL A 104 -9.34 0.77 -11.73
C VAL A 104 -7.87 0.34 -11.84
N GLY A 105 -6.92 1.24 -11.51
CA GLY A 105 -5.50 0.96 -11.56
C GLY A 105 -5.09 -0.18 -10.62
N ILE A 106 -5.57 -0.17 -9.37
CA ILE A 106 -5.33 -1.25 -8.41
C ILE A 106 -5.95 -2.56 -8.91
N GLY A 107 -7.19 -2.55 -9.42
CA GLY A 107 -7.84 -3.73 -9.96
C GLY A 107 -7.08 -4.35 -11.14
N ARG A 108 -6.52 -3.52 -12.04
CA ARG A 108 -5.65 -3.98 -13.14
C ARG A 108 -4.36 -4.63 -12.61
N LEU A 109 -3.71 -4.01 -11.62
CA LEU A 109 -2.53 -4.58 -10.97
C LEU A 109 -2.87 -5.94 -10.35
N ASP A 110 -3.90 -6.01 -9.53
CA ASP A 110 -4.30 -7.21 -8.81
C ASP A 110 -4.67 -8.36 -9.74
N SER A 111 -5.28 -8.07 -10.89
CA SER A 111 -5.57 -9.07 -11.92
C SER A 111 -4.28 -9.70 -12.49
N LEU A 112 -3.22 -8.92 -12.65
CA LEU A 112 -1.91 -9.42 -13.08
C LEU A 112 -1.20 -10.17 -11.96
N LEU A 113 -1.23 -9.63 -10.73
CA LEU A 113 -0.61 -10.27 -9.57
C LEU A 113 -1.26 -11.63 -9.26
N GLN A 114 -2.56 -11.79 -9.50
CA GLN A 114 -3.23 -13.08 -9.37
C GLN A 114 -2.62 -14.15 -10.29
N ILE A 115 -2.31 -13.79 -11.55
CA ILE A 115 -1.76 -14.72 -12.53
C ILE A 115 -0.32 -15.12 -12.20
N TYR A 116 0.51 -14.15 -11.81
CA TYR A 116 1.95 -14.37 -11.62
C TYR A 116 2.33 -14.73 -10.18
N GLY A 117 1.45 -14.50 -9.21
CA GLY A 117 1.73 -14.75 -7.80
C GLY A 117 1.85 -16.22 -7.43
N GLU A 118 1.26 -17.13 -8.21
CA GLU A 118 1.29 -18.58 -7.94
C GLU A 118 2.71 -19.18 -8.05
N GLU A 119 3.58 -18.56 -8.85
CA GLU A 119 4.96 -19.02 -9.06
C GLU A 119 5.94 -18.50 -8.00
N LEU A 120 5.49 -17.61 -7.10
CA LEU A 120 6.34 -16.96 -6.10
C LEU A 120 6.16 -17.60 -4.73
N VAL A 121 7.27 -17.85 -4.04
CA VAL A 121 7.25 -18.16 -2.60
C VAL A 121 7.06 -16.86 -1.83
N LEU A 122 5.88 -16.67 -1.27
CA LEU A 122 5.45 -15.43 -0.62
C LEU A 122 5.19 -15.66 0.86
N ASN A 123 5.33 -14.58 1.63
CA ASN A 123 4.73 -14.53 2.95
C ASN A 123 3.21 -14.60 2.82
N GLU A 124 2.55 -15.41 3.66
CA GLU A 124 1.11 -15.64 3.64
C GLU A 124 0.55 -15.41 5.06
N PRO A 125 0.43 -14.15 5.50
CA PRO A 125 -0.06 -13.82 6.82
C PRO A 125 -1.53 -14.19 6.99
N ASN A 126 -1.90 -14.60 8.20
CA ASN A 126 -3.29 -14.80 8.60
C ASN A 126 -3.79 -13.54 9.32
N LEU A 127 -4.58 -12.71 8.66
CA LEU A 127 -5.03 -11.44 9.23
C LEU A 127 -5.81 -11.59 10.55
N PRO A 128 -6.77 -12.52 10.70
CA PRO A 128 -7.41 -12.80 12.00
C PRO A 128 -6.42 -13.16 13.11
N GLU A 129 -5.39 -13.93 12.81
CA GLU A 129 -4.36 -14.32 13.79
C GLU A 129 -3.50 -13.09 14.18
N ILE A 130 -3.08 -12.28 13.20
CA ILE A 130 -2.35 -11.03 13.44
C ILE A 130 -3.17 -10.08 14.31
N LEU A 131 -4.47 -9.95 14.06
CA LEU A 131 -5.35 -9.14 14.90
C LEU A 131 -5.37 -9.63 16.35
N GLN A 132 -5.53 -10.92 16.58
CA GLN A 132 -5.67 -11.47 17.93
C GLN A 132 -4.34 -11.51 18.69
N THR A 133 -3.23 -11.86 18.03
CA THR A 133 -1.96 -12.11 18.71
C THR A 133 -1.04 -10.89 18.77
N TYR A 134 -1.24 -9.91 17.87
CA TYR A 134 -0.36 -8.76 17.76
C TYR A 134 -1.10 -7.41 17.82
N ALA A 135 -2.02 -7.16 16.87
CA ALA A 135 -2.53 -5.80 16.68
C ALA A 135 -3.46 -5.35 17.81
N ILE A 136 -4.39 -6.19 18.26
CA ILE A 136 -5.32 -5.88 19.36
C ILE A 136 -4.58 -5.75 20.69
N PRO A 137 -3.74 -6.71 21.13
CA PRO A 137 -2.99 -6.56 22.37
C PRO A 137 -2.16 -5.28 22.44
N ALA A 138 -1.45 -4.93 21.36
CA ALA A 138 -0.65 -3.72 21.31
C ALA A 138 -1.52 -2.45 21.31
N SER A 139 -2.60 -2.42 20.54
CA SER A 139 -3.49 -1.25 20.46
C SER A 139 -4.27 -0.97 21.74
N LYS A 140 -4.67 -2.01 22.50
CA LYS A 140 -5.36 -1.84 23.79
C LYS A 140 -4.56 -1.05 24.82
N SER A 141 -3.23 -1.07 24.74
CA SER A 141 -2.38 -0.25 25.60
C SER A 141 -2.33 1.22 25.19
N LEU A 142 -2.77 1.55 23.98
CA LEU A 142 -2.68 2.89 23.38
C LEU A 142 -4.06 3.54 23.21
N LEU A 143 -5.12 2.74 23.12
CA LEU A 143 -6.46 3.19 22.77
C LEU A 143 -7.48 2.76 23.84
N SER A 144 -8.35 3.70 24.20
CA SER A 144 -9.49 3.45 25.08
C SER A 144 -10.76 3.15 24.27
N LEU A 145 -10.74 2.05 23.49
CA LEU A 145 -11.91 1.59 22.76
C LEU A 145 -12.71 0.56 23.58
N PRO A 146 -14.06 0.48 23.39
CA PRO A 146 -14.88 -0.53 24.06
C PRO A 146 -14.43 -1.95 23.68
N GLU A 147 -14.42 -2.88 24.65
CA GLU A 147 -14.08 -4.29 24.40
C GLU A 147 -14.96 -4.90 23.30
N GLN A 148 -16.24 -4.55 23.28
CA GLN A 148 -17.20 -5.00 22.28
C GLN A 148 -16.76 -4.68 20.83
N PHE A 149 -15.99 -3.58 20.61
CA PHE A 149 -15.43 -3.27 19.29
C PHE A 149 -14.44 -4.35 18.85
N TYR A 150 -13.52 -4.71 19.74
CA TYR A 150 -12.51 -5.74 19.45
C TYR A 150 -13.15 -7.13 19.26
N ASP A 151 -14.11 -7.51 20.12
CA ASP A 151 -14.82 -8.78 20.01
C ASP A 151 -15.60 -8.89 18.70
N ASN A 152 -16.26 -7.81 18.28
CA ASN A 152 -16.97 -7.76 17.01
C ASN A 152 -15.99 -7.87 15.83
N LEU A 153 -14.87 -7.11 15.85
CA LEU A 153 -13.86 -7.16 14.79
C LEU A 153 -13.26 -8.56 14.63
N VAL A 154 -12.92 -9.21 15.75
CA VAL A 154 -12.39 -10.59 15.72
C VAL A 154 -13.44 -11.54 15.17
N SER A 155 -14.67 -11.49 15.70
CA SER A 155 -15.77 -12.35 15.27
C SER A 155 -16.04 -12.23 13.76
N GLN A 156 -16.17 -11.00 13.25
CA GLN A 156 -16.39 -10.75 11.82
C GLN A 156 -15.20 -11.19 10.97
N SER A 157 -13.98 -10.96 11.45
CA SER A 157 -12.77 -11.41 10.75
C SER A 157 -12.71 -12.94 10.63
N VAL A 158 -13.03 -13.67 11.69
CA VAL A 158 -13.07 -15.15 11.68
C VAL A 158 -14.15 -15.68 10.73
N ILE A 159 -15.31 -15.02 10.65
CA ILE A 159 -16.44 -15.43 9.79
C ILE A 159 -16.16 -15.12 8.30
N LEU A 160 -15.64 -13.94 8.01
CA LEU A 160 -15.51 -13.43 6.65
C LEU A 160 -14.20 -13.86 5.98
N TYR A 161 -13.07 -13.78 6.69
CA TYR A 161 -11.74 -14.01 6.11
C TYR A 161 -11.58 -15.32 5.32
N PRO A 162 -12.12 -16.48 5.77
CA PRO A 162 -12.04 -17.73 5.01
C PRO A 162 -12.80 -17.71 3.69
N LYS A 163 -13.72 -16.76 3.50
CA LYS A 163 -14.55 -16.62 2.29
C LYS A 163 -13.97 -15.63 1.29
N LEU A 164 -12.94 -14.87 1.70
CA LEU A 164 -12.35 -13.83 0.86
C LEU A 164 -11.29 -14.41 -0.07
N PRO A 165 -11.29 -14.03 -1.36
CA PRO A 165 -10.24 -14.42 -2.29
C PRO A 165 -8.88 -13.92 -1.84
N ARG A 166 -7.87 -14.80 -1.91
CA ARG A 166 -6.48 -14.53 -1.50
C ARG A 166 -5.56 -14.72 -2.69
N GLN A 167 -4.66 -13.78 -2.88
CA GLN A 167 -3.71 -13.75 -3.99
C GLN A 167 -2.46 -12.94 -3.59
N LEU A 168 -1.48 -12.88 -4.47
CA LEU A 168 -0.42 -11.87 -4.35
C LEU A 168 -1.05 -10.49 -4.46
N ILE A 169 -0.73 -9.61 -3.51
CA ILE A 169 -1.14 -8.21 -3.46
C ILE A 169 0.08 -7.30 -3.35
N HIS A 170 -0.09 -6.02 -3.66
CA HIS A 170 0.98 -5.02 -3.49
C HIS A 170 1.30 -4.76 -2.01
N ARG A 171 0.27 -4.72 -1.15
CA ARG A 171 0.35 -4.50 0.29
C ARG A 171 0.54 -3.02 0.71
N ASP A 172 1.18 -2.18 -0.11
CA ASP A 172 1.43 -0.75 0.16
C ASP A 172 1.15 0.13 -1.07
N PRO A 173 -0.07 0.10 -1.67
CA PRO A 173 -0.43 0.98 -2.79
C PRO A 173 -0.81 2.38 -2.28
N SER A 174 0.09 3.03 -1.56
CA SER A 174 -0.07 4.43 -1.12
C SER A 174 0.08 5.38 -2.33
N PRO A 175 -0.46 6.62 -2.27
CA PRO A 175 -0.33 7.59 -3.36
C PRO A 175 1.11 7.80 -3.85
N ASP A 176 2.10 7.70 -2.96
CA ASP A 176 3.52 7.85 -3.27
C ASP A 176 4.09 6.67 -4.08
N ASN A 177 3.42 5.52 -4.05
CA ASN A 177 3.80 4.32 -4.79
C ASN A 177 3.03 4.15 -6.11
N ILE A 178 2.25 5.14 -6.52
CA ILE A 178 1.39 5.07 -7.72
C ILE A 178 1.77 6.16 -8.71
N LEU A 179 2.07 5.77 -9.94
CA LEU A 179 2.43 6.67 -11.02
C LEU A 179 1.23 6.97 -11.91
N TRP A 180 1.13 8.23 -12.30
CA TRP A 180 0.05 8.76 -13.11
C TRP A 180 0.56 9.47 -14.35
N GLN A 181 -0.19 9.37 -15.43
CA GLN A 181 -0.06 10.26 -16.61
C GLN A 181 -1.44 10.90 -16.86
N GLY A 182 -1.52 12.19 -16.59
CA GLY A 182 -2.79 12.89 -16.57
C GLY A 182 -3.73 12.33 -15.50
N LYS A 183 -4.87 11.73 -15.91
CA LYS A 183 -5.83 11.12 -14.99
C LYS A 183 -5.75 9.59 -14.92
N THR A 184 -4.79 8.98 -15.56
CA THR A 184 -4.69 7.52 -15.68
C THR A 184 -3.53 6.98 -14.85
N VAL A 185 -3.79 5.92 -14.06
CA VAL A 185 -2.76 5.15 -13.36
C VAL A 185 -1.95 4.37 -14.39
N THR A 186 -0.63 4.59 -14.40
CA THR A 186 0.28 3.99 -15.40
C THR A 186 1.29 3.02 -14.81
N GLY A 187 1.52 3.03 -13.50
CA GLY A 187 2.47 2.12 -12.87
C GLY A 187 2.40 2.11 -11.36
N PHE A 188 3.04 1.11 -10.78
CA PHE A 188 3.21 0.98 -9.33
C PHE A 188 4.68 0.80 -8.99
N LEU A 189 5.07 1.30 -7.82
CA LEU A 189 6.41 1.28 -7.26
C LEU A 189 6.44 0.42 -6.00
N ASP A 190 7.61 -0.07 -5.66
CA ASP A 190 7.93 -0.67 -4.35
C ASP A 190 7.12 -1.91 -3.94
N PHE A 191 7.40 -3.04 -4.58
CA PHE A 191 6.80 -4.36 -4.28
C PHE A 191 7.52 -5.12 -3.14
N GLU A 192 8.34 -4.47 -2.31
CA GLU A 192 9.11 -5.15 -1.26
C GLU A 192 8.23 -5.74 -0.15
N LEU A 193 7.06 -5.15 0.09
CA LEU A 193 6.10 -5.60 1.09
C LEU A 193 5.02 -6.54 0.54
N SER A 194 5.04 -6.82 -0.77
CA SER A 194 4.04 -7.69 -1.41
C SER A 194 3.96 -9.05 -0.72
N GLU A 195 2.76 -9.55 -0.54
CA GLU A 195 2.48 -10.79 0.19
C GLU A 195 1.23 -11.47 -0.39
N LYS A 196 0.99 -12.72 -0.04
CA LYS A 196 -0.27 -13.40 -0.37
C LYS A 196 -1.31 -13.08 0.71
N ASN A 197 -2.30 -12.25 0.37
CA ASN A 197 -3.35 -11.81 1.30
C ASN A 197 -4.69 -11.66 0.58
N ILE A 198 -5.74 -11.24 1.31
CA ILE A 198 -7.04 -10.92 0.71
C ILE A 198 -6.92 -9.77 -0.28
N ARG A 199 -7.44 -9.92 -1.49
CA ARG A 199 -7.26 -8.92 -2.57
C ARG A 199 -7.87 -7.56 -2.26
N ILE A 200 -8.97 -7.50 -1.50
CA ILE A 200 -9.59 -6.23 -1.10
C ILE A 200 -8.73 -5.41 -0.11
N PHE A 201 -7.60 -5.97 0.38
CA PHE A 201 -6.66 -5.23 1.22
C PHE A 201 -6.10 -4.01 0.49
N ASP A 202 -5.68 -4.16 -0.77
CA ASP A 202 -5.02 -3.09 -1.52
C ASP A 202 -5.92 -1.87 -1.76
N PRO A 203 -7.16 -1.97 -2.26
CA PRO A 203 -8.03 -0.79 -2.39
C PRO A 203 -8.43 -0.19 -1.03
N CYS A 204 -8.56 -0.99 0.02
CA CYS A 204 -8.80 -0.48 1.38
C CYS A 204 -7.57 0.28 1.92
N TYR A 205 -6.37 -0.26 1.71
CA TYR A 205 -5.13 0.39 2.14
C TYR A 205 -4.90 1.71 1.40
N ALA A 206 -5.05 1.72 0.08
CA ALA A 206 -4.93 2.95 -0.72
C ALA A 206 -5.89 4.04 -0.22
N ALA A 207 -7.15 3.69 0.03
CA ALA A 207 -8.13 4.63 0.56
C ALA A 207 -7.74 5.16 1.95
N THR A 208 -7.24 4.30 2.85
CA THR A 208 -6.82 4.73 4.19
C THR A 208 -5.52 5.53 4.17
N ALA A 209 -4.59 5.29 3.24
CA ALA A 209 -3.42 6.13 3.04
C ALA A 209 -3.83 7.56 2.66
N VAL A 210 -4.80 7.72 1.76
CA VAL A 210 -5.39 9.04 1.44
C VAL A 210 -6.07 9.69 2.65
N LEU A 211 -6.79 8.92 3.49
CA LEU A 211 -7.41 9.43 4.71
C LEU A 211 -6.36 9.97 5.69
N SER A 212 -5.23 9.28 5.82
CA SER A 212 -4.12 9.68 6.70
C SER A 212 -3.68 11.12 6.44
N ASP A 213 -3.60 11.53 5.16
CA ASP A 213 -3.20 12.89 4.80
C ASP A 213 -4.19 13.95 5.29
N SER A 214 -5.49 13.63 5.39
CA SER A 214 -6.49 14.55 5.96
C SER A 214 -6.38 14.75 7.47
N PHE A 215 -5.69 13.84 8.16
CA PHE A 215 -5.36 13.97 9.56
C PHE A 215 -4.02 14.68 9.78
N MET A 216 -3.15 14.67 8.79
CA MET A 216 -1.89 15.43 8.80
C MET A 216 -2.10 16.88 8.36
N ASN A 217 -3.03 17.14 7.46
CA ASN A 217 -3.33 18.45 6.88
C ASN A 217 -4.82 18.77 7.00
N SER A 218 -5.15 19.80 7.78
CA SER A 218 -6.55 20.23 8.03
C SER A 218 -7.24 20.87 6.82
N GLU A 219 -6.53 21.13 5.71
CA GLU A 219 -7.12 21.65 4.48
C GLU A 219 -8.00 20.61 3.76
N TYR A 220 -7.82 19.31 4.08
CA TYR A 220 -8.61 18.25 3.47
C TYR A 220 -9.89 18.01 4.27
N ASP A 221 -11.03 18.06 3.57
CA ASP A 221 -12.32 17.75 4.18
C ASP A 221 -12.50 16.23 4.29
N ARG A 222 -12.14 15.68 5.46
CA ARG A 222 -12.31 14.24 5.75
C ARG A 222 -13.76 13.77 5.69
N GLU A 223 -14.72 14.67 5.80
CA GLU A 223 -16.14 14.32 5.70
C GLU A 223 -16.53 13.84 4.28
N THR A 224 -15.76 14.18 3.26
CA THR A 224 -15.92 13.69 1.89
C THR A 224 -15.28 12.34 1.64
N TRP A 225 -14.39 11.88 2.54
CA TRP A 225 -13.63 10.63 2.35
C TRP A 225 -14.50 9.36 2.17
N PRO A 226 -15.64 9.16 2.84
CA PRO A 226 -16.50 8.00 2.55
C PRO A 226 -16.94 7.93 1.08
N SER A 227 -17.23 9.07 0.46
CA SER A 227 -17.55 9.12 -0.98
C SER A 227 -16.33 8.76 -1.84
N LEU A 228 -15.13 9.18 -1.44
CA LEU A 228 -13.88 8.81 -2.09
C LEU A 228 -13.64 7.29 -2.00
N LEU A 229 -13.78 6.70 -0.80
CA LEU A 229 -13.70 5.25 -0.60
C LEU A 229 -14.66 4.52 -1.55
N HIS A 230 -15.93 4.94 -1.61
CA HIS A 230 -16.93 4.31 -2.48
C HIS A 230 -16.53 4.39 -3.96
N LYS A 231 -15.90 5.50 -4.40
CA LYS A 231 -15.38 5.64 -5.77
C LYS A 231 -14.21 4.72 -6.05
N ILE A 232 -13.26 4.61 -5.13
CA ILE A 232 -12.13 3.67 -5.27
C ILE A 232 -12.65 2.23 -5.36
N ILE A 233 -13.53 1.84 -4.45
CA ILE A 233 -14.12 0.48 -4.46
C ILE A 233 -14.93 0.23 -5.73
N ALA A 234 -15.71 1.19 -6.22
CA ALA A 234 -16.45 1.05 -7.47
C ALA A 234 -15.53 0.92 -8.69
N GLY A 235 -14.40 1.65 -8.72
CA GLY A 235 -13.38 1.51 -9.74
C GLY A 235 -12.74 0.12 -9.72
N TYR A 236 -12.38 -0.37 -8.55
CA TYR A 236 -11.84 -1.72 -8.35
C TYR A 236 -12.85 -2.80 -8.77
N ASP A 237 -14.10 -2.71 -8.30
CA ASP A 237 -15.20 -3.63 -8.61
C ASP A 237 -15.51 -3.69 -10.12
N SER A 238 -15.25 -2.61 -10.86
CA SER A 238 -15.43 -2.56 -12.32
C SER A 238 -14.42 -3.43 -13.10
N ILE A 239 -13.28 -3.74 -12.50
CA ILE A 239 -12.21 -4.57 -13.07
C ILE A 239 -12.21 -5.97 -12.46
N VAL A 240 -12.33 -6.04 -11.14
CA VAL A 240 -12.31 -7.27 -10.36
C VAL A 240 -13.62 -7.35 -9.58
N ALA A 241 -14.60 -8.05 -10.14
CA ALA A 241 -15.94 -8.15 -9.52
C ALA A 241 -15.86 -8.63 -8.07
N LEU A 242 -16.35 -7.82 -7.15
CA LEU A 242 -16.36 -8.11 -5.71
C LEU A 242 -17.60 -8.94 -5.32
N SER A 243 -17.38 -9.98 -4.54
CA SER A 243 -18.47 -10.75 -3.94
C SER A 243 -19.20 -9.95 -2.84
N LEU A 244 -20.34 -10.44 -2.42
CA LEU A 244 -21.07 -9.84 -1.30
C LEU A 244 -20.26 -9.87 -0.01
N GLU A 245 -19.56 -10.98 0.24
CA GLU A 245 -18.70 -11.16 1.42
C GLU A 245 -17.52 -10.17 1.41
N GLU A 246 -16.94 -9.90 0.24
CA GLU A 246 -15.88 -8.90 0.12
C GLU A 246 -16.41 -7.50 0.45
N LYS A 247 -17.56 -7.12 -0.09
CA LYS A 247 -18.20 -5.83 0.20
C LYS A 247 -18.55 -5.68 1.69
N GLN A 248 -19.04 -6.75 2.32
CA GLN A 248 -19.31 -6.80 3.77
C GLN A 248 -18.03 -6.69 4.61
N ALA A 249 -16.92 -7.21 4.12
CA ALA A 249 -15.65 -7.22 4.85
C ALA A 249 -14.92 -5.87 4.84
N ILE A 250 -15.19 -4.97 3.90
CA ILE A 250 -14.46 -3.70 3.72
C ILE A 250 -14.30 -2.90 5.03
N PRO A 251 -15.34 -2.62 5.83
CA PRO A 251 -15.16 -1.87 7.07
C PRO A 251 -14.22 -2.56 8.05
N TYR A 252 -14.31 -3.89 8.15
CA TYR A 252 -13.49 -4.69 9.07
C TYR A 252 -12.03 -4.78 8.60
N VAL A 253 -11.80 -4.85 7.29
CA VAL A 253 -10.44 -4.78 6.69
C VAL A 253 -9.82 -3.41 6.97
N ILE A 254 -10.56 -2.32 6.80
CA ILE A 254 -10.13 -0.97 7.13
C ILE A 254 -9.74 -0.86 8.62
N PHE A 255 -10.57 -1.35 9.54
CA PHE A 255 -10.25 -1.35 10.97
C PHE A 255 -9.01 -2.19 11.29
N ALA A 256 -8.88 -3.36 10.64
CA ALA A 256 -7.71 -4.22 10.79
C ALA A 256 -6.42 -3.53 10.33
N ILE A 257 -6.45 -2.85 9.19
CA ILE A 257 -5.32 -2.06 8.67
C ILE A 257 -4.90 -1.01 9.71
N GLN A 258 -5.86 -0.25 10.26
CA GLN A 258 -5.53 0.79 11.25
C GLN A 258 -4.90 0.20 12.51
N LEU A 259 -5.46 -0.89 13.06
CA LEU A 259 -4.89 -1.54 14.24
C LEU A 259 -3.47 -2.06 14.01
N VAL A 260 -3.22 -2.66 12.83
CA VAL A 260 -1.88 -3.12 12.44
C VAL A 260 -0.92 -1.93 12.31
N CYS A 261 -1.33 -0.83 11.67
CA CYS A 261 -0.53 0.39 11.55
C CYS A 261 -0.20 1.02 12.90
N ILE A 262 -1.19 1.17 13.79
CA ILE A 262 -0.99 1.69 15.16
C ILE A 262 0.04 0.83 15.88
N SER A 263 -0.14 -0.49 15.86
CA SER A 263 0.73 -1.43 16.56
C SER A 263 2.13 -1.48 16.00
N PHE A 264 2.29 -1.31 14.69
CA PHE A 264 3.60 -1.27 14.04
C PHE A 264 4.34 0.05 14.33
N PHE A 265 3.69 1.18 14.09
CA PHE A 265 4.33 2.49 14.21
C PHE A 265 4.64 2.86 15.66
N SER A 266 3.83 2.44 16.63
CA SER A 266 4.07 2.68 18.06
C SER A 266 5.37 2.07 18.60
N ARG A 267 5.95 1.09 17.89
CA ARG A 267 7.23 0.45 18.29
C ARG A 267 8.46 1.32 18.03
N PHE A 268 8.32 2.37 17.24
CA PHE A 268 9.43 3.22 16.82
C PHE A 268 9.16 4.67 17.18
N GLU A 269 10.03 5.27 18.01
CA GLU A 269 9.86 6.66 18.45
C GLU A 269 9.73 7.63 17.26
N LYS A 270 10.53 7.44 16.21
CA LYS A 270 10.48 8.26 14.99
C LYS A 270 9.13 8.19 14.24
N HIS A 271 8.32 7.17 14.51
CA HIS A 271 7.01 6.96 13.87
C HIS A 271 5.82 7.17 14.80
N LYS A 272 6.05 7.65 16.03
CA LYS A 272 5.00 7.85 17.02
C LYS A 272 3.86 8.73 16.50
N ARG A 273 4.19 9.80 15.77
CA ARG A 273 3.17 10.66 15.14
C ARG A 273 2.26 9.89 14.18
N LEU A 274 2.80 8.92 13.42
CA LEU A 274 1.99 8.07 12.53
C LEU A 274 1.09 7.13 13.33
N ALA A 275 1.55 6.61 14.46
CA ALA A 275 0.70 5.81 15.35
C ALA A 275 -0.48 6.64 15.89
N ASP A 276 -0.22 7.87 16.33
CA ASP A 276 -1.26 8.78 16.84
C ASP A 276 -2.28 9.13 15.75
N ILE A 277 -1.82 9.44 14.53
CA ILE A 277 -2.69 9.69 13.36
C ILE A 277 -3.60 8.49 13.08
N ASN A 278 -3.03 7.28 13.02
CA ASN A 278 -3.82 6.07 12.77
C ASN A 278 -4.82 5.80 13.92
N ALA A 279 -4.51 6.16 15.16
CA ALA A 279 -5.40 6.07 16.31
C ALA A 279 -6.60 7.02 16.17
N ASP A 280 -6.34 8.27 15.79
CA ASP A 280 -7.38 9.26 15.51
C ASP A 280 -8.26 8.84 14.32
N MET A 281 -7.63 8.35 13.24
CA MET A 281 -8.34 7.78 12.09
C MET A 281 -9.26 6.64 12.51
N LEU A 282 -8.77 5.67 13.28
CA LEU A 282 -9.58 4.55 13.73
C LEU A 282 -10.79 5.02 14.55
N THR A 283 -10.58 5.97 15.45
CA THR A 283 -11.66 6.55 16.27
C THR A 283 -12.72 7.23 15.38
N TRP A 284 -12.29 7.96 14.36
CA TRP A 284 -13.18 8.61 13.40
C TRP A 284 -13.92 7.57 12.52
N LEU A 285 -13.21 6.57 12.03
CA LEU A 285 -13.77 5.49 11.19
C LEU A 285 -14.86 4.69 11.92
N ILE A 286 -14.65 4.38 13.20
CA ILE A 286 -15.66 3.69 14.04
C ILE A 286 -16.93 4.54 14.13
N LYS A 287 -16.82 5.84 14.38
CA LYS A 287 -17.98 6.76 14.43
C LYS A 287 -18.70 6.88 13.10
N ASN A 288 -18.01 6.66 11.99
CA ASN A 288 -18.53 6.76 10.62
C ASN A 288 -18.78 5.40 9.95
N GLN A 289 -18.83 4.29 10.71
CA GLN A 289 -18.93 2.94 10.16
C GLN A 289 -20.09 2.78 9.16
N ALA A 290 -21.24 3.36 9.42
CA ALA A 290 -22.38 3.30 8.50
C ALA A 290 -22.12 3.98 7.15
N ARG A 291 -21.23 4.99 7.12
CA ARG A 291 -20.87 5.73 5.90
C ARG A 291 -19.80 5.04 5.05
N ILE A 292 -19.04 4.13 5.65
CA ILE A 292 -17.98 3.36 4.98
C ILE A 292 -18.44 1.96 4.55
N SER A 293 -19.66 1.60 4.87
CA SER A 293 -20.30 0.39 4.36
C SER A 293 -20.61 0.53 2.88
N ILE A 294 -20.32 -0.53 2.09
CA ILE A 294 -20.52 -0.56 0.63
C ILE A 294 -21.88 -1.22 0.28
N ILE A 295 -22.62 -1.68 1.27
CA ILE A 295 -23.94 -2.36 1.11
C ILE A 295 -25.01 -1.53 1.78
#